data_aac3562dfd15bf6b5d284b46b5be4e93
#
_entry.id   aac3562dfd15bf6b5d284b46b5be4e93
#
_cell.length_a   1.000
_cell.length_b   1.000
_cell.length_c   1.000
_cell.angle_alpha   90.00
_cell.angle_beta   90.00
_cell.angle_gamma   90.00
#
_symmetry.space_group_name_H-M   'P 1'
#
loop_
_entity.id
_entity.type
_entity.pdbx_description
1 polymer ?
#
loop_
_entity_poly.entity_id
_entity_poly.type
_entity_poly.pdbx_seq_one_letter_code
_entity_poly.pdbx_strand_id
1 'polypeptide(L)'
;MTQVNYKGPVQSLQDLMAGRIDVAINPLGAQIEFAKNGRLCMLAVFGANRDADVPDVPTMTESRVPEVSFDGMWFGLFGPVKMPGERINRLALEVNALLKRPDMREKLALRSLKPESSTPDALGALLKADFERWSKIVTELGLAAM
;
A
#
# COMPACT_ATOMS: atom_id res chain seq x y z
N MET A 1 -12.29 -2.00 -21.10
CA MET A 1 -11.49 -0.93 -20.44
C MET A 1 -10.06 -1.06 -20.95
N THR A 2 -9.40 0.05 -21.34
CA THR A 2 -8.02 0.03 -21.84
C THR A 2 -7.09 0.41 -20.71
N GLN A 3 -6.09 -0.43 -20.42
CA GLN A 3 -5.09 -0.16 -19.39
C GLN A 3 -4.03 0.82 -19.92
N VAL A 4 -3.73 1.84 -19.12
CA VAL A 4 -2.65 2.81 -19.37
C VAL A 4 -1.64 2.72 -18.23
N ASN A 5 -0.39 2.40 -18.54
CA ASN A 5 0.67 2.25 -17.55
C ASN A 5 1.40 3.57 -17.32
N TYR A 6 1.58 3.94 -16.04
CA TYR A 6 2.30 5.12 -15.60
C TYR A 6 3.53 4.75 -14.77
N LYS A 7 4.57 5.57 -14.82
CA LYS A 7 5.79 5.37 -14.00
C LYS A 7 5.58 5.71 -12.51
N GLY A 8 4.44 6.29 -12.16
CA GLY A 8 4.12 6.63 -10.78
C GLY A 8 2.80 7.39 -10.63
N PRO A 9 2.32 7.57 -9.38
CA PRO A 9 0.98 8.09 -9.11
C PRO A 9 0.80 9.56 -9.52
N VAL A 10 1.85 10.36 -9.60
CA VAL A 10 1.75 11.79 -9.93
C VAL A 10 1.24 11.99 -11.36
N GLN A 11 1.79 11.25 -12.32
CA GLN A 11 1.39 11.37 -13.72
C GLN A 11 -0.04 10.87 -13.95
N SER A 12 -0.40 9.70 -13.39
CA SER A 12 -1.76 9.17 -13.50
C SER A 12 -2.79 10.11 -12.85
N LEU A 13 -2.43 10.75 -11.74
CA LEU A 13 -3.28 11.71 -11.07
C LEU A 13 -3.52 12.98 -11.91
N GLN A 14 -2.48 13.49 -12.57
CA GLN A 14 -2.59 14.62 -13.48
C GLN A 14 -3.52 14.33 -14.66
N ASP A 15 -3.38 13.14 -15.25
CA ASP A 15 -4.21 12.72 -16.39
C ASP A 15 -5.65 12.43 -15.98
N LEU A 16 -5.87 11.88 -14.78
CA LEU A 16 -7.19 11.70 -14.21
C LEU A 16 -7.89 13.06 -14.00
N MET A 17 -7.20 14.02 -13.38
CA MET A 17 -7.74 15.38 -13.17
C MET A 17 -7.97 16.15 -14.47
N ALA A 18 -7.23 15.83 -15.52
CA ALA A 18 -7.40 16.41 -16.84
C ALA A 18 -8.45 15.69 -17.70
N GLY A 19 -9.09 14.62 -17.17
CA GLY A 19 -10.08 13.82 -17.90
C GLY A 19 -9.50 13.00 -19.06
N ARG A 20 -8.18 12.73 -19.05
CA ARG A 20 -7.54 11.88 -20.07
C ARG A 20 -7.68 10.39 -19.80
N ILE A 21 -7.90 10.04 -18.53
CA ILE A 21 -8.28 8.71 -18.07
C ILE A 21 -9.49 8.82 -17.15
N ASP A 22 -10.31 7.78 -17.12
CA ASP A 22 -11.58 7.75 -16.38
C ASP A 22 -11.40 7.30 -14.94
N VAL A 23 -10.44 6.41 -14.67
CA VAL A 23 -10.20 5.76 -13.37
C VAL A 23 -8.69 5.55 -13.16
N ALA A 24 -8.23 5.68 -11.92
CA ALA A 24 -6.87 5.35 -11.54
C ALA A 24 -6.84 4.54 -10.23
N ILE A 25 -5.91 3.60 -10.12
CA ILE A 25 -5.57 2.88 -8.89
C ILE A 25 -4.23 3.42 -8.43
N ASN A 26 -4.22 4.11 -7.29
CA ASN A 26 -3.04 4.78 -6.75
C ASN A 26 -2.95 4.58 -5.24
N PRO A 27 -1.78 4.76 -4.61
CA PRO A 27 -1.66 4.84 -3.17
C PRO A 27 -2.56 5.93 -2.59
N LEU A 28 -3.30 5.60 -1.52
CA LEU A 28 -4.33 6.45 -0.92
C LEU A 28 -3.80 7.85 -0.58
N GLY A 29 -2.63 7.94 0.06
CA GLY A 29 -2.04 9.21 0.49
C GLY A 29 -1.81 10.22 -0.62
N ALA A 30 -1.59 9.77 -1.86
CA ALA A 30 -1.42 10.67 -3.00
C ALA A 30 -2.72 11.35 -3.45
N GLN A 31 -3.88 10.87 -2.99
CA GLN A 31 -5.19 11.27 -3.51
C GLN A 31 -6.08 11.95 -2.46
N ILE A 32 -5.80 11.76 -1.16
CA ILE A 32 -6.66 12.22 -0.06
C ILE A 32 -6.99 13.72 -0.17
N GLU A 33 -5.99 14.55 -0.36
CA GLU A 33 -6.20 16.01 -0.44
C GLU A 33 -7.07 16.43 -1.63
N PHE A 34 -6.92 15.75 -2.77
CA PHE A 34 -7.73 16.02 -3.96
C PHE A 34 -9.18 15.56 -3.77
N ALA A 35 -9.39 14.47 -3.06
CA ALA A 35 -10.72 13.97 -2.73
C ALA A 35 -11.41 14.89 -1.70
N LYS A 36 -10.71 15.30 -0.63
CA LYS A 36 -11.21 16.23 0.38
C LYS A 36 -11.62 17.59 -0.23
N ASN A 37 -10.92 18.03 -1.26
CA ASN A 37 -11.20 19.27 -1.97
C ASN A 37 -12.22 19.09 -3.13
N GLY A 38 -12.86 17.93 -3.24
CA GLY A 38 -13.88 17.63 -4.25
C GLY A 38 -13.37 17.55 -5.70
N ARG A 39 -12.04 17.45 -5.89
CA ARG A 39 -11.42 17.37 -7.23
C ARG A 39 -11.36 15.95 -7.77
N LEU A 40 -11.50 14.96 -6.90
CA LEU A 40 -11.57 13.54 -7.22
C LEU A 40 -12.71 12.89 -6.44
N CYS A 41 -13.32 11.88 -7.05
CA CYS A 41 -14.25 10.98 -6.39
C CYS A 41 -13.51 9.67 -6.06
N MET A 42 -13.45 9.29 -4.78
CA MET A 42 -12.96 7.97 -4.38
C MET A 42 -14.08 6.96 -4.47
N LEU A 43 -13.86 5.88 -5.21
CA LEU A 43 -14.88 4.84 -5.44
C LEU A 43 -14.81 3.75 -4.39
N ALA A 44 -13.62 3.29 -4.05
CA ALA A 44 -13.38 2.29 -3.00
C ALA A 44 -11.92 2.31 -2.53
N VAL A 45 -11.67 1.74 -1.35
CA VAL A 45 -10.34 1.47 -0.83
C VAL A 45 -10.07 -0.05 -0.79
N PHE A 46 -8.81 -0.43 -0.99
CA PHE A 46 -8.36 -1.80 -0.74
C PHE A 46 -8.11 -2.00 0.77
N GLY A 47 -8.23 -3.24 1.23
CA GLY A 47 -8.06 -3.60 2.63
C GLY A 47 -9.36 -4.14 3.26
N ALA A 48 -9.20 -4.78 4.43
CA ALA A 48 -10.33 -5.40 5.14
C ALA A 48 -11.28 -4.36 5.78
N ASN A 49 -10.76 -3.17 6.08
CA ASN A 49 -11.52 -2.11 6.76
C ASN A 49 -11.39 -0.79 5.98
N ARG A 50 -12.39 0.09 6.17
CA ARG A 50 -12.32 1.46 5.65
C ARG A 50 -11.14 2.20 6.27
N ASP A 51 -10.57 3.11 5.51
CA ASP A 51 -9.48 3.95 6.00
C ASP A 51 -9.99 5.10 6.87
N ALA A 52 -9.32 5.36 8.00
CA ALA A 52 -9.71 6.40 8.95
C ALA A 52 -9.66 7.82 8.37
N ASP A 53 -8.82 8.05 7.36
CA ASP A 53 -8.70 9.36 6.71
C ASP A 53 -9.82 9.63 5.71
N VAL A 54 -10.52 8.57 5.27
CA VAL A 54 -11.64 8.60 4.31
C VAL A 54 -12.76 7.63 4.71
N PRO A 55 -13.37 7.81 5.89
CA PRO A 55 -14.31 6.83 6.48
C PRO A 55 -15.58 6.61 5.66
N ASP A 56 -15.95 7.57 4.80
CA ASP A 56 -17.13 7.48 3.95
C ASP A 56 -16.87 6.66 2.67
N VAL A 57 -15.62 6.35 2.35
CA VAL A 57 -15.26 5.55 1.17
C VAL A 57 -15.37 4.07 1.50
N PRO A 58 -16.18 3.28 0.77
CA PRO A 58 -16.34 1.86 1.03
C PRO A 58 -15.08 1.07 0.69
N THR A 59 -14.92 -0.12 1.27
CA THR A 59 -13.92 -1.09 0.83
C THR A 59 -14.36 -1.77 -0.46
N MET A 60 -13.41 -2.45 -1.13
CA MET A 60 -13.73 -3.28 -2.31
C MET A 60 -14.72 -4.39 -1.95
N THR A 61 -14.61 -4.99 -0.76
CA THR A 61 -15.55 -6.00 -0.26
C THR A 61 -16.95 -5.43 -0.08
N GLU A 62 -17.09 -4.26 0.54
CA GLU A 62 -18.39 -3.57 0.68
C GLU A 62 -18.98 -3.18 -0.69
N SER A 63 -18.11 -2.90 -1.65
CA SER A 63 -18.47 -2.61 -3.05
C SER A 63 -18.77 -3.86 -3.89
N ARG A 64 -18.86 -5.04 -3.25
CA ARG A 64 -19.18 -6.35 -3.86
C ARG A 64 -18.12 -6.87 -4.84
N VAL A 65 -16.87 -6.52 -4.61
CA VAL A 65 -15.72 -7.01 -5.39
C VAL A 65 -14.64 -7.56 -4.42
N PRO A 66 -14.97 -8.60 -3.61
CA PRO A 66 -14.06 -9.11 -2.58
C PRO A 66 -12.79 -9.76 -3.16
N GLU A 67 -12.84 -10.23 -4.42
CA GLU A 67 -11.73 -10.92 -5.08
C GLU A 67 -10.49 -10.04 -5.24
N VAL A 68 -10.66 -8.71 -5.26
CA VAL A 68 -9.57 -7.75 -5.39
C VAL A 68 -9.26 -7.05 -4.06
N SER A 69 -9.80 -7.55 -2.93
CA SER A 69 -9.48 -7.03 -1.61
C SER A 69 -8.14 -7.59 -1.13
N PHE A 70 -7.20 -6.71 -0.75
CA PHE A 70 -5.90 -7.07 -0.19
C PHE A 70 -5.42 -5.96 0.76
N ASP A 71 -4.50 -6.29 1.67
CA ASP A 71 -4.08 -5.38 2.74
C ASP A 71 -3.19 -4.19 2.29
N GLY A 72 -3.28 -3.84 1.03
CA GLY A 72 -2.62 -2.65 0.51
C GLY A 72 -1.10 -2.80 0.33
N MET A 73 -0.43 -1.66 0.22
CA MET A 73 1.01 -1.57 0.04
C MET A 73 1.70 -1.48 1.41
N TRP A 74 2.76 -2.25 1.61
CA TRP A 74 3.60 -2.19 2.80
C TRP A 74 5.06 -1.93 2.45
N PHE A 75 5.81 -1.42 3.40
CA PHE A 75 7.25 -1.17 3.30
C PHE A 75 7.98 -1.96 4.37
N GLY A 76 9.09 -2.57 4.01
CA GLY A 76 9.92 -3.35 4.93
C GLY A 76 11.40 -2.98 4.83
N LEU A 77 12.13 -3.14 5.93
CA LEU A 77 13.58 -3.01 5.95
C LEU A 77 14.21 -4.38 5.71
N PHE A 78 15.05 -4.49 4.70
CA PHE A 78 15.74 -5.71 4.34
C PHE A 78 17.25 -5.57 4.49
N GLY A 79 17.93 -6.66 4.85
CA GLY A 79 19.37 -6.73 4.95
C GLY A 79 19.96 -7.81 4.02
N PRO A 80 21.29 -7.84 3.83
CA PRO A 80 21.97 -8.90 3.08
C PRO A 80 21.72 -10.29 3.66
N VAL A 81 21.64 -11.32 2.81
CA VAL A 81 21.32 -12.70 3.21
C VAL A 81 22.23 -13.27 4.30
N LYS A 82 23.49 -12.82 4.37
CA LYS A 82 24.47 -13.30 5.36
C LYS A 82 24.61 -12.36 6.57
N MET A 83 23.64 -11.49 6.82
CA MET A 83 23.68 -10.63 8.00
C MET A 83 23.58 -11.47 9.28
N PRO A 84 24.48 -11.27 10.28
CA PRO A 84 24.39 -11.99 11.55
C PRO A 84 23.06 -11.73 12.26
N GLY A 85 22.46 -12.79 12.84
CA GLY A 85 21.15 -12.73 13.49
C GLY A 85 21.07 -11.68 14.61
N GLU A 86 22.15 -11.50 15.38
CA GLU A 86 22.23 -10.45 16.40
C GLU A 86 22.02 -9.04 15.83
N ARG A 87 22.57 -8.75 14.64
CA ARG A 87 22.40 -7.46 13.97
C ARG A 87 20.97 -7.29 13.47
N ILE A 88 20.37 -8.37 12.92
CA ILE A 88 18.97 -8.37 12.48
C ILE A 88 18.06 -8.05 13.66
N ASN A 89 18.23 -8.76 14.78
CA ASN A 89 17.42 -8.57 15.98
C ASN A 89 17.58 -7.18 16.57
N ARG A 90 18.82 -6.65 16.63
CA ARG A 90 19.07 -5.30 17.11
C ARG A 90 18.40 -4.24 16.21
N LEU A 91 18.53 -4.34 14.89
CA LEU A 91 17.86 -3.44 13.95
C LEU A 91 16.34 -3.49 14.11
N ALA A 92 15.77 -4.68 14.23
CA ALA A 92 14.34 -4.85 14.45
C ALA A 92 13.86 -4.17 15.75
N LEU A 93 14.61 -4.33 16.83
CA LEU A 93 14.30 -3.66 18.11
C LEU A 93 14.36 -2.13 17.99
N GLU A 94 15.41 -1.59 17.38
CA GLU A 94 15.58 -0.14 17.21
C GLU A 94 14.49 0.45 16.29
N VAL A 95 14.19 -0.19 15.16
CA VAL A 95 13.14 0.23 14.25
C VAL A 95 11.77 0.19 14.94
N ASN A 96 11.45 -0.91 15.64
CA ASN A 96 10.18 -1.02 16.37
C ASN A 96 10.05 0.04 17.48
N ALA A 97 11.16 0.40 18.14
CA ALA A 97 11.17 1.47 19.12
C ALA A 97 10.92 2.85 18.46
N LEU A 98 11.53 3.10 17.30
CA LEU A 98 11.31 4.33 16.52
C LEU A 98 9.85 4.45 16.05
N LEU A 99 9.25 3.38 15.55
CA LEU A 99 7.87 3.37 15.06
C LEU A 99 6.82 3.62 16.18
N LYS A 100 7.20 3.41 17.44
CA LYS A 100 6.33 3.71 18.60
C LYS A 100 6.41 5.18 19.03
N ARG A 101 7.42 5.93 18.61
CA ARG A 101 7.60 7.33 19.00
C ARG A 101 6.51 8.21 18.38
N PRO A 102 5.91 9.14 19.17
CA PRO A 102 4.86 10.05 18.69
C PRO A 102 5.30 10.89 17.50
N ASP A 103 6.52 11.47 17.55
CA ASP A 103 7.06 12.31 16.49
C ASP A 103 7.27 11.55 15.16
N MET A 104 7.63 10.27 15.25
CA MET A 104 7.79 9.42 14.08
C MET A 104 6.42 9.04 13.49
N ARG A 105 5.46 8.70 14.36
CA ARG A 105 4.09 8.38 13.93
C ARG A 105 3.44 9.57 13.22
N GLU A 106 3.60 10.78 13.74
CA GLU A 106 3.11 12.00 13.10
C GLU A 106 3.74 12.21 11.72
N LYS A 107 5.07 12.09 11.60
CA LYS A 107 5.77 12.22 10.31
C LYS A 107 5.33 11.17 9.28
N LEU A 108 5.05 9.95 9.71
CA LEU A 108 4.56 8.89 8.82
C LEU A 108 3.10 9.13 8.43
N ALA A 109 2.25 9.60 9.36
CA ALA A 109 0.86 9.95 9.09
C ALA A 109 0.73 11.05 8.03
N LEU A 110 1.61 12.08 8.06
CA LEU A 110 1.67 13.11 7.02
C LEU A 110 1.95 12.55 5.61
N ARG A 111 2.42 11.31 5.51
CA ARG A 111 2.65 10.57 4.25
C ARG A 111 1.64 9.45 4.03
N SER A 112 0.57 9.42 4.82
CA SER A 112 -0.45 8.36 4.83
C SER A 112 0.15 6.96 5.03
N LEU A 113 1.22 6.88 5.83
CA LEU A 113 1.85 5.63 6.22
C LEU A 113 1.45 5.28 7.65
N LYS A 114 0.96 4.07 7.84
CA LYS A 114 0.61 3.51 9.16
C LYS A 114 1.80 2.71 9.70
N PRO A 115 2.45 3.16 10.80
CA PRO A 115 3.56 2.43 11.37
C PRO A 115 3.07 1.17 12.10
N GLU A 116 3.59 0.03 11.69
CA GLU A 116 3.34 -1.26 12.32
C GLU A 116 4.66 -1.88 12.79
N SER A 117 4.65 -2.38 14.03
CA SER A 117 5.77 -3.11 14.59
C SER A 117 5.70 -4.58 14.18
N SER A 118 6.83 -5.14 13.77
CA SER A 118 6.91 -6.53 13.30
C SER A 118 8.19 -7.19 13.82
N THR A 119 8.20 -8.51 13.87
CA THR A 119 9.43 -9.30 14.04
C THR A 119 10.01 -9.66 12.68
N PRO A 120 11.32 -9.99 12.59
CA PRO A 120 11.92 -10.47 11.34
C PRO A 120 11.17 -11.67 10.74
N ASP A 121 10.75 -12.61 11.59
CA ASP A 121 10.02 -13.81 11.14
C ASP A 121 8.61 -13.45 10.61
N ALA A 122 7.90 -12.55 11.30
CA ALA A 122 6.59 -12.11 10.85
C ALA A 122 6.66 -11.35 9.51
N LEU A 123 7.69 -10.49 9.31
CA LEU A 123 7.92 -9.83 8.03
C LEU A 123 8.28 -10.85 6.93
N GLY A 124 9.09 -11.86 7.26
CA GLY A 124 9.41 -12.96 6.34
C GLY A 124 8.18 -13.75 5.91
N ALA A 125 7.28 -14.06 6.85
CA ALA A 125 6.03 -14.74 6.57
C ALA A 125 5.09 -13.90 5.69
N LEU A 126 4.97 -12.60 5.97
CA LEU A 126 4.20 -11.66 5.14
C LEU A 126 4.74 -11.61 3.71
N LEU A 127 6.05 -11.46 3.55
CA LEU A 127 6.70 -11.43 2.22
C LEU A 127 6.40 -12.71 1.44
N LYS A 128 6.51 -13.87 2.10
CA LYS A 128 6.23 -15.17 1.46
C LYS A 128 4.78 -15.28 1.01
N ALA A 129 3.84 -14.94 1.88
CA ALA A 129 2.40 -14.97 1.57
C ALA A 129 2.05 -14.03 0.41
N ASP A 130 2.61 -12.82 0.40
CA ASP A 130 2.41 -11.87 -0.69
C ASP A 130 3.01 -12.38 -2.00
N PHE A 131 4.21 -12.93 -1.96
CA PHE A 131 4.84 -13.49 -3.16
C PHE A 131 4.01 -14.63 -3.76
N GLU A 132 3.51 -15.55 -2.94
CA GLU A 132 2.66 -16.67 -3.38
C GLU A 132 1.35 -16.15 -3.99
N ARG A 133 0.70 -15.20 -3.34
CA ARG A 133 -0.55 -14.56 -3.82
C ARG A 133 -0.35 -13.87 -5.16
N TRP A 134 0.65 -12.99 -5.26
CA TRP A 134 0.89 -12.24 -6.49
C TRP A 134 1.38 -13.11 -7.63
N SER A 135 2.19 -14.14 -7.35
CA SER A 135 2.62 -15.12 -8.35
C SER A 135 1.43 -15.84 -8.97
N LYS A 136 0.45 -16.22 -8.15
CA LYS A 136 -0.78 -16.84 -8.63
C LYS A 136 -1.57 -15.91 -9.54
N ILE A 137 -1.81 -14.66 -9.11
CA ILE A 137 -2.55 -13.65 -9.88
C ILE A 137 -1.85 -13.37 -11.22
N VAL A 138 -0.54 -13.16 -11.22
CA VAL A 138 0.25 -12.91 -12.43
C VAL A 138 0.13 -14.07 -13.41
N THR A 139 0.18 -15.30 -12.91
CA THR A 139 0.04 -16.52 -13.73
C THR A 139 -1.36 -16.64 -14.31
N GLU A 140 -2.39 -16.46 -13.50
CA GLU A 140 -3.80 -16.57 -13.93
C GLU A 140 -4.18 -15.50 -14.97
N LEU A 141 -3.63 -14.31 -14.84
CA LEU A 141 -3.87 -13.21 -15.77
C LEU A 141 -2.97 -13.25 -17.02
N GLY A 142 -2.02 -14.19 -17.10
CA GLY A 142 -1.07 -14.28 -18.21
C GLY A 142 -0.13 -13.06 -18.31
N LEU A 143 0.09 -12.34 -17.21
CA LEU A 143 0.98 -11.20 -17.14
C LEU A 143 2.41 -11.73 -17.12
N ALA A 144 3.13 -11.62 -18.25
CA ALA A 144 4.55 -11.89 -18.26
C ALA A 144 5.29 -10.85 -17.40
N ALA A 145 6.30 -11.30 -16.65
CA ALA A 145 7.24 -10.37 -16.03
C ALA A 145 7.91 -9.56 -17.13
N MET A 146 7.59 -8.27 -17.21
CA MET A 146 8.27 -7.32 -18.08
C MET A 146 9.60 -6.92 -17.46
#